data_5a087bcd9c1ffc55f07e59fd064df6d1
#
_entry.id   5a087bcd9c1ffc55f07e59fd064df6d1
#
_cell.length_a   1.000
_cell.length_b   1.000
_cell.length_c   1.000
_cell.angle_alpha   90.00
_cell.angle_beta   90.00
_cell.angle_gamma   90.00
#
_symmetry.space_group_name_H-M   'P 1'
#
loop_
_entity.id
_entity.type
_entity.pdbx_description
1 polymer ?
#
loop_
_entity_poly.entity_id
_entity_poly.type
_entity_poly.pdbx_seq_one_letter_code
_entity_poly.pdbx_strand_id
1 'polypeptide(L)'
;MGGWTITWQGTELDNADFPGVKNIYEALAEVIIESGGSVEFSQRGNYEKKPDVVIAVFGENPYAEFFGDVDDVSFNSSDFNYLKGMQKLKNEGVPIASIFLTGRPLVINEELNLSESLLTAWLPGQMVEGISDVIFLKNGEIYKNFTGKLSFSWPKKNNQTVLNSSDPLSDHLVPFGYGLTYSDSTFMDLVEEQKIQ
;
A
#
# COMPACT_ATOMS: atom_id res chain seq x y z
N MET A 1 11.37 -0.75 4.18
CA MET A 1 12.03 -1.16 5.43
C MET A 1 11.66 -0.18 6.52
N GLY A 2 11.80 -0.51 7.79
CA GLY A 2 11.38 0.34 8.89
C GLY A 2 12.55 0.95 9.66
N GLY A 3 12.28 1.57 10.82
CA GLY A 3 13.30 2.05 11.74
C GLY A 3 14.29 0.95 12.15
N TRP A 4 15.47 1.33 12.57
CA TRP A 4 16.63 0.47 12.88
C TRP A 4 17.15 -0.41 11.72
N THR A 5 16.72 -0.14 10.50
CA THR A 5 17.30 -0.77 9.32
C THR A 5 18.56 0.00 8.93
N ILE A 6 19.75 -0.57 9.18
CA ILE A 6 21.10 0.01 8.97
C ILE A 6 21.33 1.28 9.77
N THR A 7 20.44 2.26 9.70
CA THR A 7 20.48 3.50 10.47
C THR A 7 19.39 3.51 11.55
N TRP A 8 19.52 4.38 12.57
CA TRP A 8 18.57 4.43 13.67
C TRP A 8 17.13 4.66 13.22
N GLN A 9 16.89 5.68 12.39
CA GLN A 9 15.55 5.94 11.86
C GLN A 9 15.22 5.10 10.62
N GLY A 10 16.19 4.42 10.01
CA GLY A 10 16.01 3.73 8.74
C GLY A 10 15.89 4.67 7.53
N THR A 11 16.31 5.91 7.69
CA THR A 11 16.27 6.97 6.67
C THR A 11 17.59 7.08 5.90
N GLU A 12 17.58 7.81 4.78
CA GLU A 12 18.75 8.08 3.93
C GLU A 12 19.38 6.82 3.33
N LEU A 13 18.55 5.79 3.10
CA LEU A 13 18.94 4.52 2.50
C LEU A 13 18.41 4.43 1.08
N ASP A 14 19.22 3.81 0.20
CA ASP A 14 18.81 3.49 -1.16
C ASP A 14 19.08 2.02 -1.51
N ASN A 15 18.86 1.63 -2.77
CA ASN A 15 19.07 0.25 -3.20
C ASN A 15 20.54 -0.21 -3.09
N ALA A 16 21.52 0.70 -3.12
CA ALA A 16 22.93 0.36 -3.02
C ALA A 16 23.31 -0.10 -1.61
N ASP A 17 22.54 0.29 -0.58
CA ASP A 17 22.72 -0.17 0.80
C ASP A 17 22.28 -1.63 0.99
N PHE A 18 21.61 -2.22 -0.01
CA PHE A 18 21.06 -3.58 0.03
C PHE A 18 21.54 -4.42 -1.15
N PRO A 19 22.85 -4.71 -1.27
CA PRO A 19 23.39 -5.43 -2.40
C PRO A 19 22.77 -6.84 -2.53
N GLY A 20 22.35 -7.18 -3.74
CA GLY A 20 21.74 -8.48 -4.04
C GLY A 20 20.28 -8.65 -3.61
N VAL A 21 19.65 -7.57 -3.15
CA VAL A 21 18.22 -7.55 -2.78
C VAL A 21 17.44 -6.82 -3.85
N LYS A 22 16.33 -7.41 -4.30
CA LYS A 22 15.38 -6.75 -5.21
C LYS A 22 14.55 -5.70 -4.48
N ASN A 23 14.22 -4.61 -5.16
CA ASN A 23 13.15 -3.72 -4.73
C ASN A 23 11.79 -4.22 -5.26
N ILE A 24 10.70 -3.60 -4.81
CA ILE A 24 9.33 -4.01 -5.18
C ILE A 24 9.10 -3.92 -6.70
N TYR A 25 9.61 -2.87 -7.36
CA TYR A 25 9.48 -2.73 -8.80
C TYR A 25 10.16 -3.90 -9.54
N GLU A 26 11.37 -4.24 -9.16
CA GLU A 26 12.13 -5.35 -9.77
C GLU A 26 11.41 -6.69 -9.57
N ALA A 27 10.88 -6.96 -8.38
CA ALA A 27 10.15 -8.18 -8.08
C ALA A 27 8.85 -8.31 -8.89
N LEU A 28 8.10 -7.21 -9.02
CA LEU A 28 6.87 -7.18 -9.83
C LEU A 28 7.19 -7.28 -11.32
N ALA A 29 8.18 -6.51 -11.80
CA ALA A 29 8.56 -6.47 -13.21
C ALA A 29 9.02 -7.84 -13.72
N GLU A 30 9.80 -8.57 -12.94
CA GLU A 30 10.27 -9.92 -13.28
C GLU A 30 9.09 -10.84 -13.59
N VAL A 31 8.11 -10.94 -12.70
CA VAL A 31 6.94 -11.83 -12.88
C VAL A 31 6.09 -11.41 -14.08
N ILE A 32 5.90 -10.10 -14.29
CA ILE A 32 5.12 -9.58 -15.42
C ILE A 32 5.82 -9.93 -16.75
N ILE A 33 7.13 -9.72 -16.84
CA ILE A 33 7.91 -9.98 -18.06
C ILE A 33 7.98 -11.48 -18.33
N GLU A 34 8.22 -12.31 -17.32
CA GLU A 34 8.23 -13.78 -17.47
C GLU A 34 6.88 -14.34 -17.91
N SER A 35 5.78 -13.65 -17.57
CA SER A 35 4.43 -14.00 -18.02
C SER A 35 4.09 -13.46 -19.40
N GLY A 36 5.02 -12.83 -20.12
CA GLY A 36 4.84 -12.27 -21.47
C GLY A 36 4.20 -10.88 -21.49
N GLY A 37 4.08 -10.23 -20.32
CA GLY A 37 3.60 -8.85 -20.20
C GLY A 37 4.70 -7.81 -20.44
N SER A 38 4.33 -6.56 -20.32
CA SER A 38 5.26 -5.41 -20.33
C SER A 38 4.99 -4.52 -19.14
N VAL A 39 6.03 -3.85 -18.65
CA VAL A 39 5.93 -2.95 -17.50
C VAL A 39 6.62 -1.63 -17.81
N GLU A 40 6.01 -0.55 -17.39
CA GLU A 40 6.55 0.81 -17.47
C GLU A 40 6.55 1.41 -16.06
N PHE A 41 7.66 2.00 -15.64
CA PHE A 41 7.77 2.70 -14.35
C PHE A 41 7.44 4.17 -14.51
N SER A 42 6.58 4.68 -13.65
CA SER A 42 6.22 6.10 -13.63
C SER A 42 5.97 6.60 -12.22
N GLN A 43 6.68 7.63 -11.79
CA GLN A 43 6.45 8.28 -10.49
C GLN A 43 5.19 9.17 -10.46
N ARG A 44 4.65 9.55 -11.62
CA ARG A 44 3.57 10.55 -11.73
C ARG A 44 2.38 10.07 -12.56
N GLY A 45 2.29 8.78 -12.86
CA GLY A 45 1.21 8.21 -13.66
C GLY A 45 1.23 8.65 -15.13
N ASN A 46 2.39 9.04 -15.67
CA ASN A 46 2.58 9.23 -17.09
C ASN A 46 2.94 7.90 -17.75
N TYR A 47 2.54 7.70 -18.98
CA TYR A 47 2.78 6.47 -19.73
C TYR A 47 2.93 6.77 -21.22
N GLU A 48 3.66 5.90 -21.94
CA GLU A 48 3.77 5.96 -23.40
C GLU A 48 2.59 5.24 -24.05
N LYS A 49 2.20 4.10 -23.48
CA LYS A 49 1.04 3.32 -23.91
C LYS A 49 0.09 3.14 -22.75
N LYS A 50 -1.23 3.38 -22.97
CA LYS A 50 -2.23 3.20 -21.91
C LYS A 50 -2.11 1.81 -21.29
N PRO A 51 -1.86 1.71 -19.97
CA PRO A 51 -1.72 0.43 -19.30
C PRO A 51 -3.09 -0.24 -19.12
N ASP A 52 -3.08 -1.57 -19.03
CA ASP A 52 -4.26 -2.37 -18.70
C ASP A 52 -4.61 -2.26 -17.21
N VAL A 53 -3.58 -2.08 -16.38
CA VAL A 53 -3.70 -1.90 -14.92
C VAL A 53 -2.50 -1.12 -14.39
N VAL A 54 -2.72 -0.36 -13.32
CA VAL A 54 -1.64 0.29 -12.58
C VAL A 54 -1.49 -0.38 -11.23
N ILE A 55 -0.24 -0.67 -10.85
CA ILE A 55 0.13 -1.05 -9.50
C ILE A 55 0.74 0.19 -8.84
N ALA A 56 -0.04 0.88 -8.01
CA ALA A 56 0.41 2.06 -7.28
C ALA A 56 1.08 1.65 -5.97
N VAL A 57 2.38 1.94 -5.82
CA VAL A 57 3.14 1.62 -4.61
C VAL A 57 3.46 2.92 -3.89
N PHE A 58 3.01 3.05 -2.67
CA PHE A 58 3.25 4.21 -1.81
C PHE A 58 3.39 3.79 -0.35
N GLY A 59 3.92 4.65 0.48
CA GLY A 59 4.11 4.33 1.89
C GLY A 59 4.63 5.51 2.71
N GLU A 60 4.62 5.35 4.03
CA GLU A 60 5.21 6.33 4.93
C GLU A 60 6.74 6.20 5.00
N ASN A 61 7.40 7.31 5.33
CA ASN A 61 8.83 7.28 5.60
C ASN A 61 9.12 6.43 6.86
N PRO A 62 10.26 5.73 6.91
CA PRO A 62 10.63 4.97 8.08
C PRO A 62 10.88 5.88 9.29
N TYR A 63 10.57 5.38 10.47
CA TYR A 63 10.77 6.06 11.73
C TYR A 63 11.12 5.08 12.85
N ALA A 64 11.70 5.59 13.92
CA ALA A 64 11.94 4.85 15.17
C ALA A 64 11.65 5.76 16.37
N GLU A 65 11.27 5.13 17.50
CA GLU A 65 11.05 5.76 18.81
C GLU A 65 10.12 6.98 18.72
N PHE A 66 10.49 8.10 19.35
CA PHE A 66 9.65 9.29 19.48
C PHE A 66 9.24 9.95 18.14
N PHE A 67 9.91 9.68 17.04
CA PHE A 67 9.45 10.10 15.72
C PHE A 67 8.16 9.37 15.26
N GLY A 68 7.83 8.27 15.95
CA GLY A 68 6.56 7.57 15.79
C GLY A 68 5.42 8.12 16.65
N ASP A 69 5.71 9.01 17.62
CA ASP A 69 4.71 9.61 18.50
C ASP A 69 4.03 10.77 17.78
N VAL A 70 2.81 10.54 17.31
CA VAL A 70 2.07 11.51 16.50
C VAL A 70 0.65 11.70 17.04
N ASP A 71 0.13 12.92 16.94
CA ASP A 71 -1.24 13.28 17.32
C ASP A 71 -2.22 13.19 16.15
N ASP A 72 -1.70 12.97 14.92
CA ASP A 72 -2.45 12.85 13.69
C ASP A 72 -1.98 11.61 12.94
N VAL A 73 -2.92 10.70 12.63
CA VAL A 73 -2.65 9.45 11.91
C VAL A 73 -3.03 9.53 10.42
N SER A 74 -3.07 10.73 9.85
CA SER A 74 -3.17 10.89 8.39
C SER A 74 -1.92 10.35 7.70
N PHE A 75 -2.12 9.68 6.59
CA PHE A 75 -1.01 9.40 5.69
C PHE A 75 -0.62 10.68 4.93
N ASN A 76 0.59 11.15 5.19
CA ASN A 76 1.16 12.31 4.52
C ASN A 76 2.37 11.85 3.72
N SER A 77 2.19 11.66 2.42
CA SER A 77 3.33 11.47 1.53
C SER A 77 4.07 12.80 1.37
N SER A 78 5.39 12.73 1.36
CA SER A 78 6.24 13.89 1.01
C SER A 78 6.07 14.36 -0.45
N ASP A 79 5.47 13.53 -1.32
CA ASP A 79 5.18 13.84 -2.72
C ASP A 79 3.68 13.73 -3.02
N PHE A 80 2.96 14.84 -2.96
CA PHE A 80 1.53 14.93 -3.32
C PHE A 80 1.23 14.70 -4.81
N ASN A 81 2.24 14.57 -5.67
CA ASN A 81 2.01 14.43 -7.11
C ASN A 81 1.52 13.03 -7.49
N TYR A 82 1.76 12.01 -6.64
CA TYR A 82 1.28 10.65 -6.91
C TYR A 82 -0.26 10.58 -6.88
N LEU A 83 -0.94 11.26 -5.93
CA LEU A 83 -2.41 11.30 -5.89
C LEU A 83 -3.01 11.90 -7.15
N LYS A 84 -2.40 12.98 -7.69
CA LYS A 84 -2.81 13.55 -8.97
C LYS A 84 -2.62 12.56 -10.13
N GLY A 85 -1.55 11.78 -10.08
CA GLY A 85 -1.29 10.71 -11.04
C GLY A 85 -2.34 9.61 -10.96
N MET A 86 -2.69 9.13 -9.77
CA MET A 86 -3.75 8.15 -9.54
C MET A 86 -5.11 8.69 -10.00
N GLN A 87 -5.45 9.94 -9.64
CA GLN A 87 -6.71 10.57 -10.07
C GLN A 87 -6.83 10.68 -11.59
N LYS A 88 -5.73 11.07 -12.27
CA LYS A 88 -5.66 11.11 -13.73
C LYS A 88 -5.96 9.73 -14.32
N LEU A 89 -5.25 8.70 -13.86
CA LEU A 89 -5.39 7.32 -14.35
C LEU A 89 -6.80 6.77 -14.13
N LYS A 90 -7.39 7.01 -12.95
CA LYS A 90 -8.78 6.65 -12.66
C LYS A 90 -9.77 7.34 -13.60
N ASN A 91 -9.60 8.64 -13.86
CA ASN A 91 -10.44 9.39 -14.79
C ASN A 91 -10.32 8.87 -16.24
N GLU A 92 -9.18 8.30 -16.60
CA GLU A 92 -8.92 7.66 -17.89
C GLU A 92 -9.45 6.21 -17.94
N GLY A 93 -10.07 5.73 -16.85
CA GLY A 93 -10.64 4.39 -16.75
C GLY A 93 -9.57 3.29 -16.69
N VAL A 94 -8.41 3.59 -16.08
CA VAL A 94 -7.38 2.58 -15.80
C VAL A 94 -7.60 2.06 -14.38
N PRO A 95 -7.79 0.76 -14.18
CA PRO A 95 -7.93 0.19 -12.83
C PRO A 95 -6.61 0.31 -12.05
N ILE A 96 -6.72 0.61 -10.75
CA ILE A 96 -5.58 0.83 -9.87
C ILE A 96 -5.61 -0.21 -8.74
N ALA A 97 -4.57 -1.03 -8.67
CA ALA A 97 -4.27 -1.89 -7.53
C ALA A 97 -3.19 -1.21 -6.67
N SER A 98 -3.49 -0.92 -5.42
CA SER A 98 -2.58 -0.20 -4.53
C SER A 98 -1.85 -1.12 -3.57
N ILE A 99 -0.56 -0.84 -3.35
CA ILE A 99 0.29 -1.50 -2.35
C ILE A 99 0.76 -0.43 -1.38
N PHE A 100 0.33 -0.53 -0.13
CA PHE A 100 0.67 0.41 0.93
C PHE A 100 1.73 -0.16 1.86
N LEU A 101 2.80 0.61 2.05
CA LEU A 101 3.94 0.29 2.92
C LEU A 101 3.86 1.16 4.17
N THR A 102 3.73 0.54 5.33
CA THR A 102 3.57 1.28 6.59
C THR A 102 3.95 0.43 7.79
N GLY A 103 4.38 1.07 8.86
CA GLY A 103 4.61 0.43 10.16
C GLY A 103 3.40 0.49 11.10
N ARG A 104 2.32 1.20 10.69
CA ARG A 104 1.11 1.44 11.50
C ARG A 104 -0.11 1.67 10.60
N PRO A 105 -1.34 1.54 11.12
CA PRO A 105 -2.53 1.95 10.38
C PRO A 105 -2.59 3.48 10.29
N LEU A 106 -2.79 4.00 9.08
CA LEU A 106 -2.92 5.42 8.79
C LEU A 106 -4.19 5.68 7.99
N VAL A 107 -4.74 6.89 8.10
CA VAL A 107 -5.87 7.31 7.27
C VAL A 107 -5.40 7.52 5.84
N ILE A 108 -5.91 6.68 4.93
CA ILE A 108 -5.59 6.61 3.49
C ILE A 108 -6.86 6.68 2.64
N ASN A 109 -7.84 7.48 3.08
CA ASN A 109 -9.18 7.48 2.49
C ASN A 109 -9.16 7.88 1.01
N GLU A 110 -8.31 8.85 0.63
CA GLU A 110 -8.17 9.29 -0.77
C GLU A 110 -7.58 8.19 -1.65
N GLU A 111 -6.51 7.56 -1.20
CA GLU A 111 -5.85 6.45 -1.90
C GLU A 111 -6.79 5.25 -2.04
N LEU A 112 -7.53 4.94 -0.99
CA LEU A 112 -8.50 3.86 -0.99
C LEU A 112 -9.63 4.13 -2.00
N ASN A 113 -10.18 5.35 -2.02
CA ASN A 113 -11.22 5.74 -2.97
C ASN A 113 -10.75 5.71 -4.44
N LEU A 114 -9.46 5.90 -4.69
CA LEU A 114 -8.88 5.85 -6.03
C LEU A 114 -8.57 4.43 -6.48
N SER A 115 -8.53 3.46 -5.57
CA SER A 115 -8.08 2.09 -5.83
C SER A 115 -9.25 1.14 -6.04
N GLU A 116 -9.10 0.18 -6.97
CA GLU A 116 -10.01 -0.97 -7.11
C GLU A 116 -9.68 -2.06 -6.07
N SER A 117 -8.44 -2.11 -5.61
CA SER A 117 -7.98 -2.98 -4.55
C SER A 117 -6.81 -2.37 -3.79
N LEU A 118 -6.69 -2.67 -2.49
CA LEU A 118 -5.60 -2.19 -1.66
C LEU A 118 -5.02 -3.34 -0.84
N LEU A 119 -3.70 -3.51 -0.97
CA LEU A 119 -2.89 -4.43 -0.19
C LEU A 119 -2.03 -3.63 0.78
N THR A 120 -2.16 -3.88 2.07
CA THR A 120 -1.19 -3.39 3.06
C THR A 120 -0.07 -4.41 3.20
N ALA A 121 1.11 -4.07 2.69
CA ALA A 121 2.27 -4.96 2.70
C ALA A 121 3.14 -4.77 3.96
N TRP A 122 2.76 -3.86 4.86
CA TRP A 122 3.51 -3.51 6.07
C TRP A 122 4.96 -3.14 5.75
N LEU A 123 5.92 -3.76 6.41
CA LEU A 123 7.35 -3.56 6.24
C LEU A 123 7.97 -4.87 5.71
N PRO A 124 7.91 -5.14 4.39
CA PRO A 124 8.29 -6.43 3.82
C PRO A 124 9.80 -6.72 3.89
N GLY A 125 10.61 -5.72 4.24
CA GLY A 125 12.06 -5.87 4.32
C GLY A 125 12.67 -6.27 2.98
N GLN A 126 13.43 -7.36 3.00
CA GLN A 126 14.11 -7.92 1.82
C GLN A 126 13.30 -9.00 1.07
N MET A 127 12.10 -9.34 1.59
CA MET A 127 11.28 -10.44 1.05
C MET A 127 10.16 -9.91 0.15
N VAL A 128 10.48 -8.96 -0.70
CA VAL A 128 9.50 -8.27 -1.58
C VAL A 128 8.89 -9.19 -2.64
N GLU A 129 9.55 -10.29 -3.00
CA GLU A 129 9.00 -11.32 -3.89
C GLU A 129 7.72 -11.96 -3.33
N GLY A 130 7.56 -11.99 -1.99
CA GLY A 130 6.34 -12.46 -1.35
C GLY A 130 5.10 -11.64 -1.73
N ILE A 131 5.27 -10.36 -2.11
CA ILE A 131 4.21 -9.51 -2.64
C ILE A 131 3.75 -10.04 -4.01
N SER A 132 4.69 -10.36 -4.89
CA SER A 132 4.39 -10.94 -6.20
C SER A 132 3.70 -12.30 -6.08
N ASP A 133 4.10 -13.12 -5.12
CA ASP A 133 3.53 -14.45 -4.88
C ASP A 133 2.04 -14.43 -4.51
N VAL A 134 1.55 -13.36 -3.88
CA VAL A 134 0.13 -13.23 -3.50
C VAL A 134 -0.68 -12.43 -4.53
N ILE A 135 -0.05 -11.60 -5.37
CA ILE A 135 -0.75 -10.75 -6.36
C ILE A 135 -0.95 -11.49 -7.69
N PHE A 136 0.05 -12.24 -8.13
CA PHE A 136 0.03 -12.86 -9.44
C PHE A 136 -0.35 -14.35 -9.38
N LEU A 137 -1.07 -14.78 -10.42
CA LEU A 137 -1.30 -16.20 -10.66
C LEU A 137 0.00 -16.86 -11.15
N LYS A 138 0.24 -18.10 -10.71
CA LYS A 138 1.31 -18.94 -11.22
C LYS A 138 0.73 -20.08 -12.02
N ASN A 139 1.09 -20.19 -13.29
CA ASN A 139 0.51 -21.15 -14.23
C ASN A 139 -1.03 -21.08 -14.32
N GLY A 140 -1.60 -19.88 -14.17
CA GLY A 140 -3.04 -19.65 -14.22
C GLY A 140 -3.81 -19.97 -12.94
N GLU A 141 -3.11 -20.34 -11.86
CA GLU A 141 -3.71 -20.68 -10.57
C GLU A 141 -3.21 -19.74 -9.46
N ILE A 142 -4.01 -19.56 -8.41
CA ILE A 142 -3.63 -18.82 -7.20
C ILE A 142 -2.47 -19.57 -6.54
N TYR A 143 -1.27 -18.97 -6.57
CA TYR A 143 -0.09 -19.57 -5.95
C TYR A 143 -0.10 -19.41 -4.44
N LYS A 144 -0.35 -18.20 -3.95
CA LYS A 144 -0.54 -17.91 -2.53
C LYS A 144 -1.82 -17.09 -2.35
N ASN A 145 -2.61 -17.44 -1.36
CA ASN A 145 -3.82 -16.69 -1.02
C ASN A 145 -3.51 -15.68 0.10
N PHE A 146 -4.29 -14.62 0.16
CA PHE A 146 -4.30 -13.73 1.30
C PHE A 146 -4.92 -14.44 2.50
N THR A 147 -4.22 -14.44 3.63
CA THR A 147 -4.69 -15.07 4.89
C THR A 147 -4.55 -14.12 6.08
N GLY A 148 -3.89 -12.98 5.87
CA GLY A 148 -3.65 -11.98 6.91
C GLY A 148 -4.95 -11.37 7.43
N LYS A 149 -5.03 -11.20 8.74
CA LYS A 149 -6.11 -10.52 9.43
C LYS A 149 -5.53 -9.41 10.28
N LEU A 150 -6.19 -8.25 10.30
CA LEU A 150 -5.76 -7.13 11.15
C LEU A 150 -5.79 -7.53 12.62
N SER A 151 -4.70 -7.27 13.32
CA SER A 151 -4.60 -7.44 14.79
C SER A 151 -5.01 -6.19 15.57
N PHE A 152 -5.56 -5.19 14.89
CA PHE A 152 -6.12 -3.93 15.42
C PHE A 152 -7.19 -3.43 14.46
N SER A 153 -7.94 -2.42 14.87
CA SER A 153 -8.89 -1.72 13.99
C SER A 153 -8.17 -0.65 13.19
N TRP A 154 -8.63 -0.41 11.95
CA TRP A 154 -8.06 0.64 11.11
C TRP A 154 -8.77 1.97 11.33
N PRO A 155 -8.05 3.10 11.52
CA PRO A 155 -8.64 4.40 11.77
C PRO A 155 -9.37 4.95 10.54
N LYS A 156 -10.47 5.63 10.78
CA LYS A 156 -11.29 6.31 9.79
C LYS A 156 -11.01 7.82 9.75
N LYS A 157 -10.53 8.36 10.89
CA LYS A 157 -10.26 9.78 11.08
C LYS A 157 -8.86 10.00 11.64
N ASN A 158 -8.28 11.13 11.28
CA ASN A 158 -6.90 11.47 11.61
C ASN A 158 -6.62 11.63 13.12
N ASN A 159 -7.62 12.00 13.91
CA ASN A 159 -7.49 12.16 15.35
C ASN A 159 -7.69 10.85 16.14
N GLN A 160 -7.83 9.71 15.48
CA GLN A 160 -7.99 8.41 16.13
C GLN A 160 -6.64 7.75 16.44
N THR A 161 -5.82 8.42 17.22
CA THR A 161 -4.53 7.89 17.73
C THR A 161 -4.73 6.75 18.73
N VAL A 162 -5.91 6.67 19.34
CA VAL A 162 -6.39 5.55 20.17
C VAL A 162 -7.68 5.03 19.54
N LEU A 163 -7.67 3.76 19.13
CA LEU A 163 -8.83 3.08 18.57
C LEU A 163 -8.80 1.61 19.02
N ASN A 164 -9.74 1.24 19.89
CA ASN A 164 -9.80 -0.10 20.46
C ASN A 164 -10.80 -0.98 19.69
N SER A 165 -10.59 -2.28 19.72
CA SER A 165 -11.53 -3.24 19.11
C SER A 165 -12.91 -3.26 19.76
N SER A 166 -13.05 -2.72 20.97
CA SER A 166 -14.31 -2.56 21.71
C SER A 166 -15.07 -1.28 21.38
N ASP A 167 -14.46 -0.35 20.64
CA ASP A 167 -15.10 0.90 20.27
C ASP A 167 -16.22 0.63 19.25
N PRO A 168 -17.21 1.54 19.07
CA PRO A 168 -18.30 1.35 18.11
C PRO A 168 -17.78 1.06 16.70
N LEU A 169 -18.37 0.08 16.01
CA LEU A 169 -17.95 -0.28 14.63
C LEU A 169 -18.03 0.89 13.64
N SER A 170 -18.90 1.86 13.90
CA SER A 170 -19.02 3.10 13.10
C SER A 170 -17.76 3.97 13.12
N ASP A 171 -16.91 3.80 14.13
CA ASP A 171 -15.68 4.58 14.30
C ASP A 171 -14.49 3.94 13.58
N HIS A 172 -14.62 2.72 13.12
CA HIS A 172 -13.59 2.00 12.40
C HIS A 172 -13.76 2.17 10.88
N LEU A 173 -12.65 2.33 10.15
CA LEU A 173 -12.65 2.15 8.70
C LEU A 173 -12.89 0.67 8.39
N VAL A 174 -12.08 -0.19 8.98
CA VAL A 174 -12.29 -1.64 9.04
C VAL A 174 -11.97 -2.16 10.45
N PRO A 175 -12.71 -3.15 10.97
CA PRO A 175 -12.56 -3.61 12.35
C PRO A 175 -11.35 -4.55 12.53
N PHE A 176 -11.02 -4.80 13.80
CA PHE A 176 -10.15 -5.90 14.20
C PHE A 176 -10.58 -7.21 13.53
N GLY A 177 -9.61 -7.98 13.06
CA GLY A 177 -9.85 -9.26 12.38
C GLY A 177 -10.24 -9.14 10.91
N TYR A 178 -10.35 -7.92 10.36
CA TYR A 178 -10.64 -7.72 8.94
C TYR A 178 -9.48 -8.21 8.07
N GLY A 179 -9.82 -8.77 6.92
CA GLY A 179 -8.87 -9.19 5.89
C GLY A 179 -9.61 -10.05 4.86
N LEU A 180 -9.37 -9.77 3.59
CA LEU A 180 -9.99 -10.45 2.46
C LEU A 180 -9.09 -11.56 1.93
N THR A 181 -9.71 -12.51 1.26
CA THR A 181 -9.08 -13.59 0.50
C THR A 181 -9.56 -13.54 -0.94
N TYR A 182 -9.00 -14.33 -1.84
CA TYR A 182 -9.47 -14.41 -3.23
C TYR A 182 -10.89 -15.02 -3.39
N SER A 183 -11.43 -15.63 -2.34
CA SER A 183 -12.82 -16.14 -2.34
C SER A 183 -13.85 -15.09 -1.92
N ASP A 184 -13.41 -13.95 -1.38
CA ASP A 184 -14.29 -12.87 -0.97
C ASP A 184 -14.61 -11.96 -2.17
N SER A 185 -15.89 -11.57 -2.28
CA SER A 185 -16.39 -10.65 -3.32
C SER A 185 -16.95 -9.36 -2.72
N THR A 186 -16.39 -8.92 -1.61
CA THR A 186 -16.83 -7.73 -0.88
C THR A 186 -16.19 -6.49 -1.50
N PHE A 187 -17.01 -5.48 -1.76
CA PHE A 187 -16.58 -4.14 -2.14
C PHE A 187 -16.78 -3.20 -0.95
N MET A 188 -15.86 -2.28 -0.75
CA MET A 188 -16.04 -1.18 0.18
C MET A 188 -16.76 -0.04 -0.52
N ASP A 189 -17.70 0.59 0.18
CA ASP A 189 -18.25 1.87 -0.26
C ASP A 189 -17.18 2.96 -0.20
N LEU A 190 -17.35 4.03 -0.99
CA LEU A 190 -16.48 5.19 -0.90
C LEU A 190 -16.49 5.75 0.53
N VAL A 191 -15.32 6.08 1.03
CA VAL A 191 -15.14 6.64 2.37
C VAL A 191 -15.03 8.16 2.31
N GLU A 192 -15.44 8.84 3.37
CA GLU A 192 -15.34 10.29 3.47
C GLU A 192 -13.87 10.72 3.47
N GLU A 193 -13.49 11.58 2.52
CA GLU A 193 -12.16 12.15 2.43
C GLU A 193 -11.99 13.26 3.46
N GLN A 194 -10.89 13.21 4.20
CA GLN A 194 -10.56 14.26 5.15
C GLN A 194 -9.75 15.33 4.43
N LYS A 195 -10.34 16.51 4.23
CA LYS A 195 -9.57 17.64 3.70
C LYS A 195 -8.49 18.02 4.72
N ILE A 196 -7.24 17.90 4.32
CA ILE A 196 -6.12 18.48 5.05
C ILE A 196 -6.32 20.00 5.03
N GLN A 197 -6.51 20.58 6.22
CA GLN A 197 -6.63 22.04 6.40
C GLN A 197 -5.28 22.71 6.29
#